data_10f2eeaf4d8fc3d55beb61829cfaa6f7
#
_entry.id   10f2eeaf4d8fc3d55beb61829cfaa6f7
#
_cell.length_a   1.000
_cell.length_b   1.000
_cell.length_c   1.000
_cell.angle_alpha   90.00
_cell.angle_beta   90.00
_cell.angle_gamma   90.00
#
_symmetry.space_group_name_H-M   'P 1'
#
loop_
_entity.id
_entity.type
_entity.pdbx_description
1 polymer ?
#
loop_
_entity_poly.entity_id
_entity_poly.type
_entity_poly.pdbx_seq_one_letter_code
_entity_poly.pdbx_strand_id
1 'polypeptide(L)'
;MKYKNYIFDLYATLVDIHTNQNPAVFWRRIAAIMHSYGAVYKPSDLKKRYRSLIAANEARLSKELGTEYPEIELGDVFVELLLSAPEYHTLGIWGDPHMWSEEVLERWCSAFANAFRVISRIRFKLYPDTIRMLDKLKEEGKHIYLLSNAQSLFTRPEMEELGLTRYFEDIFISSEHHMKKPEPRFMRDLLEKHGLDPDESVMVGNEIRSDSVMAARCGVNGILVNHDGYSEREIEVGFAKALETVPDERRGKVELRAHENLMCVIM
;
A
#
# COMPACT_ATOMS: atom_id res chain seq x y z
N MET A 1 -16.26 7.36 21.55
CA MET A 1 -15.03 7.19 20.72
C MET A 1 -13.85 7.82 21.44
N LYS A 2 -12.80 7.03 21.71
CA LYS A 2 -11.67 7.40 22.59
C LYS A 2 -10.70 8.42 21.94
N TYR A 3 -10.45 8.30 20.63
CA TYR A 3 -9.41 9.07 19.93
C TYR A 3 -9.98 10.26 19.15
N LYS A 4 -9.12 11.23 18.83
CA LYS A 4 -9.43 12.33 17.92
C LYS A 4 -9.03 11.99 16.48
N ASN A 5 -7.88 11.32 16.32
CA ASN A 5 -7.26 11.03 15.04
C ASN A 5 -7.25 9.53 14.79
N TYR A 6 -7.80 9.12 13.66
CA TYR A 6 -7.84 7.74 13.19
C TYR A 6 -7.00 7.59 11.94
N ILE A 7 -5.94 6.79 12.02
CA ILE A 7 -5.00 6.53 10.92
C ILE A 7 -5.29 5.10 10.44
N PHE A 8 -5.82 4.95 9.24
CA PHE A 8 -6.20 3.64 8.70
C PHE A 8 -5.19 3.09 7.71
N ASP A 9 -4.94 1.80 7.78
CA ASP A 9 -4.52 1.04 6.61
C ASP A 9 -5.71 0.86 5.66
N LEU A 10 -5.43 0.52 4.39
CA LEU A 10 -6.46 0.38 3.36
C LEU A 10 -6.80 -1.09 3.06
N TYR A 11 -5.83 -1.80 2.46
CA TYR A 11 -6.06 -3.14 1.96
C TYR A 11 -6.06 -4.17 3.08
N ALA A 12 -7.01 -5.12 3.00
CA ALA A 12 -7.32 -6.06 4.06
C ALA A 12 -7.81 -5.43 5.39
N THR A 13 -7.91 -4.08 5.44
CA THR A 13 -8.51 -3.34 6.57
C THR A 13 -9.87 -2.75 6.20
N LEU A 14 -9.91 -1.83 5.23
CA LEU A 14 -11.13 -1.20 4.71
C LEU A 14 -11.62 -1.84 3.41
N VAL A 15 -10.68 -2.36 2.61
CA VAL A 15 -10.88 -2.92 1.29
C VAL A 15 -10.45 -4.39 1.26
N ASP A 16 -11.38 -5.29 1.00
CA ASP A 16 -11.14 -6.70 0.75
C ASP A 16 -10.67 -6.88 -0.70
N ILE A 17 -9.35 -6.95 -0.88
CA ILE A 17 -8.72 -7.17 -2.16
C ILE A 17 -7.95 -8.49 -2.20
N HIS A 18 -8.03 -9.16 -3.33
CA HIS A 18 -7.17 -10.31 -3.63
C HIS A 18 -6.63 -10.21 -5.05
N THR A 19 -5.32 -10.27 -5.18
CA THR A 19 -4.60 -10.24 -6.45
C THR A 19 -3.75 -11.48 -6.63
N ASN A 20 -3.59 -11.97 -7.86
CA ASN A 20 -2.73 -13.09 -8.16
C ASN A 20 -1.95 -12.88 -9.47
N GLN A 21 -0.66 -12.69 -9.35
CA GLN A 21 0.28 -12.55 -10.45
C GLN A 21 1.06 -13.86 -10.76
N ASN A 22 0.73 -14.97 -10.06
CA ASN A 22 1.47 -16.22 -10.21
C ASN A 22 1.12 -17.02 -11.48
N PRO A 23 -0.15 -17.07 -11.95
CA PRO A 23 -0.53 -17.90 -13.08
C PRO A 23 0.23 -17.51 -14.35
N ALA A 24 0.64 -18.51 -15.15
CA ALA A 24 1.30 -18.29 -16.43
C ALA A 24 0.42 -17.49 -17.41
N VAL A 25 -0.92 -17.62 -17.29
CA VAL A 25 -1.87 -16.85 -18.10
C VAL A 25 -1.79 -15.35 -17.83
N PHE A 26 -1.53 -14.94 -16.58
CA PHE A 26 -1.31 -13.54 -16.26
C PHE A 26 -0.15 -12.97 -17.07
N TRP A 27 1.02 -13.60 -17.00
CA TRP A 27 2.22 -13.13 -17.70
C TRP A 27 2.10 -13.19 -19.22
N ARG A 28 1.33 -14.16 -19.77
CA ARG A 28 1.01 -14.18 -21.22
C ARG A 28 0.20 -12.95 -21.63
N ARG A 29 -0.79 -12.54 -20.81
CA ARG A 29 -1.59 -11.34 -21.09
C ARG A 29 -0.75 -10.07 -20.99
N ILE A 30 0.09 -9.96 -19.95
CA ILE A 30 0.97 -8.81 -19.77
C ILE A 30 1.99 -8.72 -20.92
N ALA A 31 2.60 -9.82 -21.34
CA ALA A 31 3.49 -9.84 -22.51
C ALA A 31 2.77 -9.45 -23.81
N ALA A 32 1.52 -9.85 -23.99
CA ALA A 32 0.72 -9.43 -25.15
C ALA A 32 0.44 -7.92 -25.15
N ILE A 33 0.17 -7.34 -23.98
CA ILE A 33 0.00 -5.88 -23.86
C ILE A 33 1.34 -5.17 -24.16
N MET A 34 2.46 -5.62 -23.61
CA MET A 34 3.78 -5.06 -23.93
C MET A 34 4.07 -5.12 -25.45
N HIS A 35 3.76 -6.26 -26.06
CA HIS A 35 3.93 -6.44 -27.50
C HIS A 35 3.09 -5.45 -28.33
N SER A 36 1.87 -5.12 -27.90
CA SER A 36 1.04 -4.13 -28.60
C SER A 36 1.64 -2.72 -28.61
N TYR A 37 2.57 -2.44 -27.68
CA TYR A 37 3.36 -1.21 -27.62
C TYR A 37 4.79 -1.37 -28.17
N GLY A 38 5.07 -2.47 -28.86
CA GLY A 38 6.33 -2.72 -29.54
C GLY A 38 7.35 -3.53 -28.72
N ALA A 39 7.23 -3.65 -27.40
CA ALA A 39 8.16 -4.37 -26.55
C ALA A 39 7.90 -5.88 -26.53
N VAL A 40 8.82 -6.68 -27.03
CA VAL A 40 8.65 -8.13 -27.20
C VAL A 40 9.34 -8.91 -26.10
N TYR A 41 8.54 -9.67 -25.37
CA TYR A 41 9.01 -10.55 -24.29
C TYR A 41 8.41 -11.96 -24.42
N LYS A 42 9.23 -12.97 -24.12
CA LYS A 42 8.66 -14.25 -23.67
C LYS A 42 8.04 -14.07 -22.30
N PRO A 43 6.83 -14.59 -22.02
CA PRO A 43 6.15 -14.36 -20.73
C PRO A 43 6.96 -14.74 -19.49
N SER A 44 7.75 -15.83 -19.57
CA SER A 44 8.63 -16.26 -18.49
C SER A 44 9.77 -15.26 -18.22
N ASP A 45 10.31 -14.66 -19.29
CA ASP A 45 11.44 -13.74 -19.18
C ASP A 45 10.97 -12.38 -18.71
N LEU A 46 9.78 -11.93 -19.13
CA LEU A 46 9.11 -10.75 -18.59
C LEU A 46 8.91 -10.88 -17.07
N LYS A 47 8.39 -12.02 -16.60
CA LYS A 47 8.22 -12.29 -15.17
C LYS A 47 9.55 -12.23 -14.41
N LYS A 48 10.60 -12.82 -14.95
CA LYS A 48 11.94 -12.80 -14.34
C LYS A 48 12.48 -11.37 -14.30
N ARG A 49 12.42 -10.63 -15.41
CA ARG A 49 12.91 -9.26 -15.50
C ARG A 49 12.17 -8.34 -14.52
N TYR A 50 10.84 -8.41 -14.48
CA TYR A 50 10.02 -7.67 -13.51
C TYR A 50 10.48 -7.89 -12.07
N ARG A 51 10.64 -9.14 -11.65
CA ARG A 51 11.11 -9.46 -10.29
C ARG A 51 12.53 -8.97 -10.01
N SER A 52 13.41 -9.11 -11.00
CA SER A 52 14.80 -8.65 -10.89
C SER A 52 14.90 -7.14 -10.76
N LEU A 53 14.07 -6.39 -11.49
CA LEU A 53 14.02 -4.93 -11.40
C LEU A 53 13.50 -4.46 -10.04
N ILE A 54 12.44 -5.09 -9.53
CA ILE A 54 11.94 -4.79 -8.18
C ILE A 54 13.06 -4.99 -7.16
N ALA A 55 13.68 -6.17 -7.14
CA ALA A 55 14.72 -6.48 -6.16
C ALA A 55 15.93 -5.53 -6.25
N ALA A 56 16.34 -5.18 -7.46
CA ALA A 56 17.45 -4.25 -7.68
C ALA A 56 17.12 -2.83 -7.20
N ASN A 57 15.92 -2.34 -7.51
CA ASN A 57 15.47 -1.01 -7.09
C ASN A 57 15.25 -0.95 -5.57
N GLU A 58 14.65 -1.97 -4.95
CA GLU A 58 14.52 -2.06 -3.49
C GLU A 58 15.89 -2.07 -2.80
N ALA A 59 16.85 -2.85 -3.29
CA ALA A 59 18.20 -2.90 -2.72
C ALA A 59 18.93 -1.55 -2.84
N ARG A 60 18.79 -0.86 -3.98
CA ARG A 60 19.33 0.48 -4.19
C ARG A 60 18.71 1.48 -3.20
N LEU A 61 17.40 1.53 -3.16
CA LEU A 61 16.65 2.47 -2.33
C LEU A 61 16.89 2.22 -0.82
N SER A 62 16.94 0.94 -0.40
CA SER A 62 17.30 0.56 0.96
C SER A 62 18.66 1.14 1.39
N LYS A 63 19.64 1.07 0.51
CA LYS A 63 20.98 1.63 0.76
C LYS A 63 20.98 3.16 0.77
N GLU A 64 20.27 3.78 -0.16
CA GLU A 64 20.18 5.25 -0.29
C GLU A 64 19.50 5.88 0.93
N LEU A 65 18.40 5.29 1.39
CA LEU A 65 17.58 5.81 2.50
C LEU A 65 18.01 5.27 3.88
N GLY A 66 18.89 4.26 3.92
CA GLY A 66 19.27 3.61 5.18
C GLY A 66 18.10 2.96 5.89
N THR A 67 17.18 2.32 5.15
CA THR A 67 16.01 1.63 5.70
C THR A 67 15.96 0.16 5.30
N GLU A 68 15.46 -0.68 6.19
CA GLU A 68 15.13 -2.09 5.90
C GLU A 68 13.76 -2.24 5.21
N TYR A 69 12.99 -1.16 5.10
CA TYR A 69 11.61 -1.15 4.58
C TYR A 69 11.44 -0.18 3.41
N PRO A 70 12.25 -0.33 2.33
CA PRO A 70 12.12 0.51 1.15
C PRO A 70 10.81 0.19 0.42
N GLU A 71 10.23 1.18 -0.24
CA GLU A 71 9.12 1.01 -1.17
C GLU A 71 9.42 1.73 -2.47
N ILE A 72 9.46 1.01 -3.57
CA ILE A 72 9.75 1.54 -4.90
C ILE A 72 8.47 2.02 -5.58
N GLU A 73 8.60 2.88 -6.58
CA GLU A 73 7.53 3.17 -7.53
C GLU A 73 7.48 2.07 -8.62
N LEU A 74 6.39 1.31 -8.67
CA LEU A 74 6.22 0.30 -9.74
C LEU A 74 6.09 0.91 -11.13
N GLY A 75 5.72 2.17 -11.22
CA GLY A 75 5.71 2.91 -12.48
C GLY A 75 7.06 2.91 -13.17
N ASP A 76 8.13 3.17 -12.42
CA ASP A 76 9.51 3.15 -12.92
C ASP A 76 9.89 1.77 -13.46
N VAL A 77 9.49 0.71 -12.74
CA VAL A 77 9.71 -0.68 -13.19
C VAL A 77 8.97 -0.97 -14.49
N PHE A 78 7.75 -0.48 -14.65
CA PHE A 78 6.98 -0.67 -15.88
C PHE A 78 7.59 0.07 -17.06
N VAL A 79 8.04 1.31 -16.86
CA VAL A 79 8.73 2.08 -17.88
C VAL A 79 10.06 1.41 -18.24
N GLU A 80 10.84 0.96 -17.25
CA GLU A 80 12.09 0.24 -17.50
C GLU A 80 11.86 -1.07 -18.27
N LEU A 81 10.79 -1.82 -17.95
CA LEU A 81 10.42 -2.99 -18.73
C LEU A 81 10.07 -2.64 -20.18
N LEU A 82 9.37 -1.55 -20.42
CA LEU A 82 9.07 -1.08 -21.77
C LEU A 82 10.35 -0.73 -22.53
N LEU A 83 11.25 0.03 -21.91
CA LEU A 83 12.44 0.57 -22.53
C LEU A 83 13.65 -0.38 -22.56
N SER A 84 13.61 -1.53 -21.86
CA SER A 84 14.66 -2.54 -21.83
C SER A 84 14.24 -3.88 -22.41
N ALA A 85 13.23 -3.89 -23.27
CA ALA A 85 12.79 -5.12 -23.92
C ALA A 85 13.91 -5.73 -24.78
N PRO A 86 14.02 -7.07 -24.82
CA PRO A 86 15.09 -7.73 -25.58
C PRO A 86 14.90 -7.58 -27.10
N GLU A 87 13.70 -7.27 -27.54
CA GLU A 87 13.37 -7.10 -28.95
C GLU A 87 12.22 -6.10 -29.09
N TYR A 88 12.20 -5.32 -30.18
CA TYR A 88 11.16 -4.35 -30.49
C TYR A 88 10.57 -4.59 -31.86
N HIS A 89 9.23 -4.49 -31.98
CA HIS A 89 8.54 -4.38 -33.26
C HIS A 89 8.28 -2.93 -33.60
N THR A 90 8.85 -2.45 -34.68
CA THR A 90 8.71 -1.07 -35.17
C THR A 90 7.39 -0.80 -35.91
N LEU A 91 6.53 -1.79 -36.08
CA LEU A 91 5.30 -1.71 -36.88
C LEU A 91 4.07 -1.24 -36.09
N GLY A 92 4.23 -0.85 -34.83
CA GLY A 92 3.11 -0.33 -34.04
C GLY A 92 2.75 1.12 -34.41
N ILE A 93 1.48 1.46 -34.26
CA ILE A 93 0.98 2.85 -34.40
C ILE A 93 1.61 3.82 -33.39
N TRP A 94 2.25 3.28 -32.37
CA TRP A 94 2.87 4.05 -31.30
C TRP A 94 4.33 4.47 -31.56
N GLY A 95 4.97 3.92 -32.61
CA GLY A 95 6.39 4.16 -32.91
C GLY A 95 7.34 3.50 -31.88
N ASP A 96 8.58 3.96 -31.88
CA ASP A 96 9.62 3.49 -30.94
C ASP A 96 9.42 4.12 -29.56
N PRO A 97 9.22 3.31 -28.49
CA PRO A 97 9.02 3.83 -27.13
C PRO A 97 10.17 4.71 -26.62
N HIS A 98 11.41 4.52 -27.12
CA HIS A 98 12.56 5.34 -26.73
C HIS A 98 12.44 6.79 -27.27
N MET A 99 11.58 7.03 -28.23
CA MET A 99 11.31 8.35 -28.79
C MET A 99 10.09 9.04 -28.17
N TRP A 100 9.42 8.40 -27.22
CA TRP A 100 8.25 8.99 -26.56
C TRP A 100 8.66 10.11 -25.62
N SER A 101 7.84 11.15 -25.54
CA SER A 101 7.97 12.15 -24.50
C SER A 101 7.65 11.58 -23.12
N GLU A 102 8.13 12.25 -22.08
CA GLU A 102 7.80 11.91 -20.70
C GLU A 102 6.30 11.81 -20.45
N GLU A 103 5.53 12.77 -20.97
CA GLU A 103 4.06 12.77 -20.89
C GLU A 103 3.42 11.54 -21.54
N VAL A 104 3.95 11.05 -22.67
CA VAL A 104 3.47 9.82 -23.33
C VAL A 104 3.82 8.60 -22.51
N LEU A 105 5.02 8.54 -21.93
CA LEU A 105 5.45 7.46 -21.05
C LEU A 105 4.59 7.40 -19.78
N GLU A 106 4.28 8.53 -19.16
CA GLU A 106 3.40 8.60 -17.99
C GLU A 106 1.98 8.12 -18.29
N ARG A 107 1.40 8.57 -19.40
CA ARG A 107 0.07 8.11 -19.83
C ARG A 107 0.05 6.62 -20.13
N TRP A 108 1.09 6.13 -20.82
CA TRP A 108 1.24 4.70 -21.07
C TRP A 108 1.37 3.92 -19.76
N CYS A 109 2.23 4.38 -18.86
CA CYS A 109 2.45 3.75 -17.57
C CYS A 109 1.15 3.64 -16.77
N SER A 110 0.35 4.71 -16.72
CA SER A 110 -0.95 4.71 -16.03
C SER A 110 -1.92 3.70 -16.65
N ALA A 111 -2.02 3.65 -17.99
CA ALA A 111 -2.88 2.72 -18.70
C ALA A 111 -2.41 1.26 -18.52
N PHE A 112 -1.09 1.03 -18.60
CA PHE A 112 -0.50 -0.29 -18.39
C PHE A 112 -0.70 -0.77 -16.95
N ALA A 113 -0.48 0.09 -15.98
CA ALA A 113 -0.69 -0.21 -14.57
C ALA A 113 -2.14 -0.59 -14.26
N ASN A 114 -3.11 0.14 -14.81
CA ASN A 114 -4.52 -0.23 -14.66
C ASN A 114 -4.81 -1.61 -15.26
N ALA A 115 -4.31 -1.90 -16.46
CA ALA A 115 -4.46 -3.22 -17.08
C ALA A 115 -3.79 -4.32 -16.23
N PHE A 116 -2.57 -4.09 -15.74
CA PHE A 116 -1.83 -4.99 -14.88
C PHE A 116 -2.62 -5.31 -13.59
N ARG A 117 -3.17 -4.26 -12.95
CA ARG A 117 -3.96 -4.37 -11.73
C ARG A 117 -5.25 -5.14 -11.97
N VAL A 118 -6.05 -4.77 -12.97
CA VAL A 118 -7.33 -5.41 -13.30
C VAL A 118 -7.13 -6.89 -13.65
N ILE A 119 -6.11 -7.24 -14.46
CA ILE A 119 -5.83 -8.63 -14.84
C ILE A 119 -5.38 -9.48 -13.65
N SER A 120 -4.68 -8.88 -12.67
CA SER A 120 -4.25 -9.59 -11.45
C SER A 120 -5.35 -9.72 -10.39
N ARG A 121 -6.36 -8.84 -10.42
CA ARG A 121 -7.38 -8.69 -9.39
C ARG A 121 -8.44 -9.80 -9.49
N ILE A 122 -8.62 -10.56 -8.41
CA ILE A 122 -9.62 -11.63 -8.29
C ILE A 122 -10.83 -11.15 -7.50
N ARG A 123 -10.59 -10.34 -6.46
CA ARG A 123 -11.62 -9.78 -5.59
C ARG A 123 -11.28 -8.33 -5.28
N PHE A 124 -12.30 -7.49 -5.26
CA PHE A 124 -12.16 -6.08 -4.93
C PHE A 124 -13.53 -5.54 -4.46
N LYS A 125 -13.65 -5.26 -3.19
CA LYS A 125 -14.85 -4.71 -2.58
C LYS A 125 -14.53 -4.11 -1.20
N LEU A 126 -15.41 -3.29 -0.67
CA LEU A 126 -15.31 -2.85 0.71
C LEU A 126 -15.61 -4.01 1.68
N TYR A 127 -14.95 -3.98 2.85
CA TYR A 127 -15.43 -4.78 3.96
C TYR A 127 -16.80 -4.31 4.44
N PRO A 128 -17.61 -5.18 5.05
CA PRO A 128 -18.86 -4.77 5.69
C PRO A 128 -18.61 -3.63 6.67
N ASP A 129 -19.54 -2.71 6.75
CA ASP A 129 -19.53 -1.55 7.65
C ASP A 129 -18.42 -0.50 7.42
N THR A 130 -17.54 -0.64 6.41
CA THR A 130 -16.49 0.36 6.12
C THR A 130 -17.10 1.76 6.01
N ILE A 131 -18.06 1.96 5.13
CA ILE A 131 -18.68 3.28 4.90
C ILE A 131 -19.41 3.75 6.18
N ARG A 132 -20.19 2.87 6.81
CA ARG A 132 -20.92 3.20 8.03
C ARG A 132 -20.01 3.66 9.17
N MET A 133 -18.88 2.98 9.34
CA MET A 133 -17.87 3.36 10.35
C MET A 133 -17.23 4.70 10.01
N LEU A 134 -16.84 4.94 8.75
CA LEU A 134 -16.24 6.20 8.32
C LEU A 134 -17.23 7.38 8.42
N ASP A 135 -18.49 7.18 8.02
CA ASP A 135 -19.55 8.18 8.19
C ASP A 135 -19.71 8.55 9.67
N LYS A 136 -19.75 7.55 10.55
CA LYS A 136 -19.89 7.78 11.99
C LYS A 136 -18.70 8.56 12.59
N LEU A 137 -17.47 8.26 12.15
CA LEU A 137 -16.30 9.04 12.56
C LEU A 137 -16.40 10.51 12.12
N LYS A 138 -16.84 10.76 10.89
CA LYS A 138 -17.03 12.13 10.37
C LYS A 138 -18.15 12.87 11.13
N GLU A 139 -19.29 12.22 11.39
CA GLU A 139 -20.39 12.78 12.19
C GLU A 139 -19.94 13.21 13.60
N GLU A 140 -19.01 12.46 14.20
CA GLU A 140 -18.43 12.76 15.52
C GLU A 140 -17.25 13.74 15.45
N GLY A 141 -16.97 14.33 14.29
CA GLY A 141 -15.90 15.31 14.09
C GLY A 141 -14.50 14.75 14.25
N LYS A 142 -14.30 13.45 13.96
CA LYS A 142 -12.96 12.82 14.01
C LYS A 142 -12.15 13.11 12.76
N HIS A 143 -10.84 13.20 12.94
CA HIS A 143 -9.88 13.34 11.85
C HIS A 143 -9.48 11.97 11.33
N ILE A 144 -9.52 11.77 10.02
CA ILE A 144 -9.28 10.49 9.39
C ILE A 144 -8.15 10.62 8.38
N TYR A 145 -7.14 9.76 8.55
CA TYR A 145 -5.94 9.72 7.69
C TYR A 145 -5.75 8.30 7.15
N LEU A 146 -5.11 8.19 5.99
CA LEU A 146 -4.66 6.92 5.43
C LEU A 146 -3.15 6.78 5.53
N LEU A 147 -2.68 5.62 5.95
CA LEU A 147 -1.26 5.23 5.95
C LEU A 147 -1.13 3.79 5.46
N SER A 148 -0.90 3.59 4.17
CA SER A 148 -0.99 2.27 3.54
C SER A 148 0.29 1.85 2.82
N ASN A 149 0.67 0.58 3.00
CA ASN A 149 1.69 -0.07 2.19
C ASN A 149 1.09 -0.43 0.84
N ALA A 150 1.31 0.43 -0.16
CA ALA A 150 0.63 0.34 -1.44
C ALA A 150 1.37 1.10 -2.55
N GLN A 151 0.92 0.92 -3.77
CA GLN A 151 1.38 1.67 -4.94
C GLN A 151 0.33 2.72 -5.32
N SER A 152 0.70 3.99 -5.32
CA SER A 152 -0.21 5.11 -5.61
C SER A 152 -0.89 4.97 -6.97
N LEU A 153 -0.16 4.45 -7.93
CA LEU A 153 -0.59 4.15 -9.30
C LEU A 153 -1.85 3.23 -9.36
N PHE A 154 -2.04 2.37 -8.36
CA PHE A 154 -3.23 1.53 -8.22
C PHE A 154 -4.21 2.10 -7.21
N THR A 155 -3.68 2.59 -6.09
CA THR A 155 -4.48 2.88 -4.90
C THR A 155 -5.34 4.12 -5.07
N ARG A 156 -4.81 5.19 -5.68
CA ARG A 156 -5.58 6.41 -5.87
C ARG A 156 -6.82 6.19 -6.75
N PRO A 157 -6.74 5.56 -7.94
CA PRO A 157 -7.93 5.22 -8.72
C PRO A 157 -8.91 4.29 -7.99
N GLU A 158 -8.39 3.28 -7.26
CA GLU A 158 -9.24 2.33 -6.51
C GLU A 158 -9.99 3.02 -5.35
N MET A 159 -9.38 3.98 -4.67
CA MET A 159 -10.05 4.76 -3.63
C MET A 159 -11.14 5.67 -4.20
N GLU A 160 -10.93 6.25 -5.38
CA GLU A 160 -11.94 7.03 -6.09
C GLU A 160 -13.11 6.15 -6.53
N GLU A 161 -12.83 4.98 -7.15
CA GLU A 161 -13.84 3.99 -7.57
C GLU A 161 -14.74 3.55 -6.39
N LEU A 162 -14.15 3.40 -5.19
CA LEU A 162 -14.86 3.00 -3.98
C LEU A 162 -15.48 4.18 -3.21
N GLY A 163 -15.27 5.42 -3.65
CA GLY A 163 -15.76 6.63 -2.99
C GLY A 163 -15.11 6.90 -1.63
N LEU A 164 -13.89 6.38 -1.40
CA LEU A 164 -13.20 6.48 -0.12
C LEU A 164 -12.41 7.77 0.05
N THR A 165 -11.89 8.35 -1.03
CA THR A 165 -10.99 9.53 -1.00
C THR A 165 -11.56 10.67 -0.15
N ARG A 166 -12.86 10.92 -0.21
CA ARG A 166 -13.57 11.99 0.49
C ARG A 166 -13.54 11.91 2.03
N TYR A 167 -13.22 10.73 2.59
CA TYR A 167 -13.20 10.54 4.04
C TYR A 167 -11.89 10.99 4.68
N PHE A 168 -10.79 10.97 3.94
CA PHE A 168 -9.45 11.19 4.45
C PHE A 168 -9.04 12.66 4.30
N GLU A 169 -8.47 13.21 5.37
CA GLU A 169 -7.86 14.55 5.34
C GLU A 169 -6.50 14.51 4.63
N ASP A 170 -5.81 13.38 4.74
CA ASP A 170 -4.60 13.11 3.97
C ASP A 170 -4.44 11.61 3.70
N ILE A 171 -3.72 11.29 2.63
CA ILE A 171 -3.54 9.95 2.10
C ILE A 171 -2.05 9.72 1.88
N PHE A 172 -1.43 8.97 2.80
CA PHE A 172 -0.05 8.55 2.75
C PHE A 172 0.07 7.15 2.17
N ILE A 173 0.67 7.04 0.99
CA ILE A 173 0.89 5.78 0.28
C ILE A 173 2.40 5.53 0.24
N SER A 174 2.84 4.35 0.64
CA SER A 174 4.26 4.02 0.82
C SER A 174 5.13 4.27 -0.42
N SER A 175 4.60 4.03 -1.63
CA SER A 175 5.36 4.29 -2.85
C SER A 175 5.72 5.76 -3.04
N GLU A 176 4.83 6.68 -2.63
CA GLU A 176 5.07 8.14 -2.72
C GLU A 176 6.09 8.64 -1.69
N HIS A 177 6.32 7.87 -0.63
CA HIS A 177 7.27 8.20 0.45
C HIS A 177 8.54 7.35 0.41
N HIS A 178 8.66 6.42 -0.54
CA HIS A 178 9.79 5.51 -0.72
C HIS A 178 10.12 4.65 0.50
N MET A 179 9.19 4.52 1.44
CA MET A 179 9.30 3.69 2.63
C MET A 179 7.93 3.14 3.04
N LYS A 180 7.92 1.97 3.65
CA LYS A 180 6.69 1.27 4.06
C LYS A 180 6.69 0.89 5.52
N LYS A 181 5.50 0.67 6.10
CA LYS A 181 5.33 0.12 7.45
C LYS A 181 6.12 -1.19 7.57
N PRO A 182 6.84 -1.42 8.67
CA PRO A 182 6.87 -0.66 9.92
C PRO A 182 8.04 0.34 10.06
N GLU A 183 8.48 1.04 8.99
CA GLU A 183 9.47 2.12 9.07
C GLU A 183 8.89 3.32 9.85
N PRO A 184 9.41 3.67 11.04
CA PRO A 184 8.78 4.70 11.87
C PRO A 184 8.70 6.08 11.23
N ARG A 185 9.63 6.42 10.34
CA ARG A 185 9.63 7.72 9.64
C ARG A 185 8.33 7.92 8.87
N PHE A 186 7.79 6.86 8.25
CA PHE A 186 6.58 6.94 7.45
C PHE A 186 5.35 7.42 8.24
N MET A 187 5.18 6.99 9.49
CA MET A 187 4.12 7.51 10.36
C MET A 187 4.49 8.84 11.00
N ARG A 188 5.76 9.05 11.38
CA ARG A 188 6.19 10.32 11.98
C ARG A 188 5.98 11.49 11.03
N ASP A 189 6.26 11.31 9.75
CA ASP A 189 6.01 12.34 8.73
C ASP A 189 4.53 12.74 8.69
N LEU A 190 3.60 11.77 8.81
CA LEU A 190 2.16 12.05 8.91
C LEU A 190 1.82 12.80 10.21
N LEU A 191 2.33 12.33 11.35
CA LEU A 191 2.06 12.94 12.66
C LEU A 191 2.58 14.39 12.71
N GLU A 192 3.79 14.64 12.22
CA GLU A 192 4.43 15.96 12.17
C GLU A 192 3.71 16.90 11.21
N LYS A 193 3.38 16.42 10.00
CA LYS A 193 2.69 17.22 8.97
C LYS A 193 1.37 17.79 9.47
N HIS A 194 0.65 17.04 10.30
CA HIS A 194 -0.67 17.41 10.79
C HIS A 194 -0.70 17.81 12.28
N GLY A 195 0.45 17.82 12.94
CA GLY A 195 0.55 18.15 14.37
C GLY A 195 -0.26 17.20 15.26
N LEU A 196 -0.29 15.88 14.93
CA LEU A 196 -1.11 14.90 15.62
C LEU A 196 -0.44 14.47 16.93
N ASP A 197 -1.19 14.56 18.02
CA ASP A 197 -0.74 14.02 19.30
C ASP A 197 -0.86 12.48 19.30
N PRO A 198 0.25 11.74 19.55
CA PRO A 198 0.21 10.28 19.65
C PRO A 198 -0.78 9.76 20.71
N ASP A 199 -1.03 10.49 21.81
CA ASP A 199 -2.00 10.10 22.86
C ASP A 199 -3.44 10.21 22.38
N GLU A 200 -3.73 11.06 21.39
CA GLU A 200 -5.04 11.28 20.80
C GLU A 200 -5.22 10.54 19.48
N SER A 201 -4.21 9.77 19.06
CA SER A 201 -4.17 9.08 17.76
C SER A 201 -4.22 7.56 17.91
N VAL A 202 -4.80 6.90 16.88
CA VAL A 202 -4.84 5.45 16.80
C VAL A 202 -4.58 4.97 15.38
N MET A 203 -3.67 3.97 15.23
CA MET A 203 -3.49 3.23 13.99
C MET A 203 -4.48 2.06 13.94
N VAL A 204 -5.23 1.95 12.86
CA VAL A 204 -6.18 0.87 12.59
C VAL A 204 -5.71 0.08 11.38
N GLY A 205 -5.42 -1.20 11.55
CA GLY A 205 -4.94 -2.05 10.47
C GLY A 205 -5.25 -3.52 10.70
N ASN A 206 -4.86 -4.41 9.77
CA ASN A 206 -5.10 -5.85 9.85
C ASN A 206 -3.83 -6.66 10.14
N GLU A 207 -2.65 -6.07 9.96
CA GLU A 207 -1.40 -6.82 10.04
C GLU A 207 -0.56 -6.43 11.27
N ILE A 208 -0.26 -7.43 12.12
CA ILE A 208 0.50 -7.21 13.36
C ILE A 208 1.92 -6.72 13.04
N ARG A 209 2.58 -7.31 12.03
CA ARG A 209 3.99 -7.03 11.73
C ARG A 209 4.24 -5.65 11.09
N SER A 210 3.24 -5.08 10.45
CA SER A 210 3.31 -3.74 9.86
C SER A 210 2.56 -2.72 10.71
N ASP A 211 1.25 -2.86 10.91
CA ASP A 211 0.40 -1.85 11.54
C ASP A 211 0.61 -1.73 13.04
N SER A 212 0.53 -2.88 13.76
CA SER A 212 0.70 -2.85 15.22
C SER A 212 2.14 -2.51 15.62
N VAL A 213 3.14 -3.01 14.88
CA VAL A 213 4.55 -2.66 15.10
C VAL A 213 4.80 -1.19 14.78
N MET A 214 4.21 -0.65 13.71
CA MET A 214 4.32 0.78 13.37
C MET A 214 3.74 1.64 14.48
N ALA A 215 2.53 1.35 14.94
CA ALA A 215 1.89 2.05 16.04
C ALA A 215 2.80 2.07 17.27
N ALA A 216 3.30 0.90 17.69
CA ALA A 216 4.17 0.76 18.83
C ALA A 216 5.48 1.57 18.69
N ARG A 217 6.18 1.47 17.54
CA ARG A 217 7.42 2.21 17.26
C ARG A 217 7.25 3.74 17.28
N CYS A 218 6.05 4.22 16.97
CA CYS A 218 5.74 5.66 16.99
C CYS A 218 5.07 6.11 18.28
N GLY A 219 4.87 5.22 19.24
CA GLY A 219 4.23 5.55 20.52
C GLY A 219 2.72 5.84 20.38
N VAL A 220 2.09 5.37 19.33
CA VAL A 220 0.67 5.52 19.02
C VAL A 220 -0.09 4.26 19.43
N ASN A 221 -1.35 4.40 19.83
CA ASN A 221 -2.20 3.24 20.09
C ASN A 221 -2.53 2.48 18.80
N GLY A 222 -2.79 1.16 18.90
CA GLY A 222 -3.11 0.33 17.74
C GLY A 222 -4.39 -0.47 17.93
N ILE A 223 -5.16 -0.59 16.85
CA ILE A 223 -6.31 -1.48 16.75
C ILE A 223 -6.07 -2.43 15.56
N LEU A 224 -5.98 -3.71 15.87
CA LEU A 224 -5.98 -4.79 14.88
C LEU A 224 -7.42 -5.16 14.55
N VAL A 225 -7.83 -5.01 13.29
CA VAL A 225 -9.07 -5.61 12.78
C VAL A 225 -8.71 -6.98 12.21
N ASN A 226 -9.13 -8.04 12.90
CA ASN A 226 -8.66 -9.40 12.66
C ASN A 226 -9.32 -10.06 11.43
N HIS A 227 -9.23 -9.42 10.27
CA HIS A 227 -9.74 -9.98 9.01
C HIS A 227 -8.89 -11.16 8.51
N ASP A 228 -7.62 -11.25 8.92
CA ASP A 228 -6.69 -12.32 8.53
C ASP A 228 -6.87 -13.60 9.36
N GLY A 229 -7.68 -13.55 10.42
CA GLY A 229 -8.02 -14.71 11.23
C GLY A 229 -6.88 -15.20 12.14
N TYR A 230 -6.08 -14.28 12.67
CA TYR A 230 -5.10 -14.60 13.71
C TYR A 230 -5.78 -15.25 14.92
N SER A 231 -5.17 -16.31 15.46
CA SER A 231 -5.58 -16.87 16.73
C SER A 231 -5.26 -15.93 17.90
N GLU A 232 -5.94 -16.06 19.02
CA GLU A 232 -5.67 -15.27 20.23
C GLU A 232 -4.18 -15.33 20.64
N ARG A 233 -3.58 -16.51 20.57
CA ARG A 233 -2.17 -16.70 20.87
C ARG A 233 -1.23 -15.94 19.91
N GLU A 234 -1.54 -15.92 18.62
CA GLU A 234 -0.75 -15.15 17.63
C GLU A 234 -0.85 -13.66 17.89
N ILE A 235 -2.04 -13.18 18.26
CA ILE A 235 -2.26 -11.78 18.63
C ILE A 235 -1.47 -11.44 19.90
N GLU A 236 -1.61 -12.22 20.96
CA GLU A 236 -0.88 -12.00 22.22
C GLU A 236 0.64 -11.95 22.01
N VAL A 237 1.21 -12.95 21.33
CA VAL A 237 2.64 -13.00 21.05
C VAL A 237 3.08 -11.86 20.13
N GLY A 238 2.28 -11.55 19.13
CA GLY A 238 2.55 -10.45 18.20
C GLY A 238 2.53 -9.09 18.87
N PHE A 239 1.54 -8.83 19.70
CA PHE A 239 1.41 -7.58 20.45
C PHE A 239 2.52 -7.43 21.49
N ALA A 240 2.86 -8.51 22.23
CA ALA A 240 3.98 -8.47 23.18
C ALA A 240 5.28 -8.03 22.47
N LYS A 241 5.61 -8.64 21.30
CA LYS A 241 6.78 -8.26 20.51
C LYS A 241 6.70 -6.83 19.95
N ALA A 242 5.52 -6.39 19.51
CA ALA A 242 5.35 -5.02 19.06
C ALA A 242 5.58 -4.03 20.18
N LEU A 243 5.04 -4.28 21.38
CA LEU A 243 5.20 -3.42 22.56
C LEU A 243 6.65 -3.32 23.06
N GLU A 244 7.50 -4.32 22.81
CA GLU A 244 8.94 -4.23 23.07
C GLU A 244 9.62 -3.12 22.24
N THR A 245 9.04 -2.71 21.12
CA THR A 245 9.58 -1.68 20.24
C THR A 245 9.12 -0.26 20.59
N VAL A 246 8.28 -0.10 21.60
CA VAL A 246 7.80 1.21 22.07
C VAL A 246 8.97 2.02 22.64
N PRO A 247 9.14 3.30 22.21
CA PRO A 247 10.14 4.19 22.76
C PRO A 247 10.04 4.32 24.30
N ASP A 248 11.17 4.45 24.98
CA ASP A 248 11.22 4.45 26.46
C ASP A 248 10.29 5.49 27.09
N GLU A 249 10.23 6.69 26.50
CA GLU A 249 9.38 7.79 26.96
C GLU A 249 7.87 7.53 26.79
N ARG A 250 7.53 6.52 25.98
CA ARG A 250 6.14 6.11 25.69
C ARG A 250 5.77 4.77 26.34
N ARG A 251 6.69 4.11 27.04
CA ARG A 251 6.42 2.82 27.71
C ARG A 251 5.25 2.93 28.69
N GLY A 252 4.36 1.94 28.63
CA GLY A 252 3.16 1.87 29.45
C GLY A 252 2.02 2.82 29.03
N LYS A 253 2.20 3.63 27.97
CA LYS A 253 1.15 4.51 27.43
C LYS A 253 0.50 3.94 26.16
N VAL A 254 1.18 3.04 25.44
CA VAL A 254 0.69 2.45 24.19
C VAL A 254 -0.14 1.22 24.50
N GLU A 255 -1.34 1.19 23.95
CA GLU A 255 -2.25 0.03 24.00
C GLU A 255 -2.43 -0.54 22.60
N LEU A 256 -2.35 -1.86 22.49
CA LEU A 256 -2.72 -2.61 21.29
C LEU A 256 -3.96 -3.45 21.62
N ARG A 257 -4.99 -3.35 20.75
CA ARG A 257 -6.26 -4.07 20.90
C ARG A 257 -6.61 -4.78 19.62
N ALA A 258 -7.31 -5.90 19.70
CA ALA A 258 -7.84 -6.61 18.56
C ALA A 258 -9.36 -6.61 18.55
N HIS A 259 -9.95 -6.48 17.37
CA HIS A 259 -11.38 -6.51 17.14
C HIS A 259 -11.71 -7.38 15.92
N GLU A 260 -12.88 -8.01 15.96
CA GLU A 260 -13.36 -8.89 14.89
C GLU A 260 -13.93 -8.12 13.67
N ASN A 261 -14.33 -6.87 13.86
CA ASN A 261 -14.96 -6.08 12.80
C ASN A 261 -14.73 -4.57 12.99
N LEU A 262 -14.97 -3.83 11.90
CA LEU A 262 -14.73 -2.38 11.85
C LEU A 262 -15.62 -1.57 12.80
N MET A 263 -16.85 -2.00 13.09
CA MET A 263 -17.71 -1.23 14.01
C MET A 263 -17.17 -1.19 15.43
N CYS A 264 -16.38 -2.18 15.84
CA CYS A 264 -15.74 -2.17 17.16
C CYS A 264 -14.65 -1.10 17.30
N VAL A 265 -14.14 -0.56 16.19
CA VAL A 265 -13.13 0.54 16.19
C VAL A 265 -13.72 1.81 16.82
N ILE A 266 -15.00 2.01 16.70
CA ILE A 266 -15.72 3.21 17.16
C ILE A 266 -16.52 3.02 18.45
N MET A 267 -16.52 1.82 19.00
CA MET A 267 -17.13 1.51 20.31
C MET A 267 -16.15 1.82 21.45
#